data_8bc86602ee63dfdad9879af9743e51bc
#
_entry.id   8bc86602ee63dfdad9879af9743e51bc
#
_cell.length_a   1.000
_cell.length_b   1.000
_cell.length_c   1.000
_cell.angle_alpha   90.00
_cell.angle_beta   90.00
_cell.angle_gamma   90.00
#
_symmetry.space_group_name_H-M   'P 1'
#
loop_
_entity.id
_entity.type
_entity.pdbx_description
1 polymer ?
#
loop_
_entity_poly.entity_id
_entity_poly.type
_entity_poly.pdbx_seq_one_letter_code
_entity_poly.pdbx_strand_id
1 'polypeptide(L)'
;MAEEQNTRKDEQGAPDAQPQSEDNIEKDAASGEETPPAAQEPQAGDSTPEAPAAQADGEDGGLPPDGEEKKRRRGKPVAVLLSIAIALFAVGGVLGLLYAHSYNTLEDMKAAVDVQGFYPGITIDGQDVGGRSYDEVREEILARQQEEANERVITVEYGGQSFTLPLLSSYDTDQVIVEAYNYAKEGELQERYDKVAALREQPLDFATTCVVTADGVDAFVQQVAEAIDVPAKDAAVEKFDPETKTFTFTDEATGLAVDKEQLRQDIETAVAEGTYATPIVPTMVETKPTVTKAQLQEQNTLLASFTTETTSSTSRNTNIRLCAEAFNGYVVAPGEVFSLNTLTGPRTTDKGYKPAGAIQNGIMVQEPGGGVCQVSTTLFNAVVRAGMEIVERHGHSWPSDYVEIGMDAAIDYPAKDFQFKNVSDAPIYLVSTFEDRQLTVEVYGKPVVEEGVTIDLRSTTDSTIRRGEDTMVYDPSLAPGTTETVRRGRDGKKSTTYIQYIKDGEVIEEKVLFTTTYPAIRAIINYGPAIVYEEPDPVPEETPAVPEEDDGDNIW
;
A
#
# COMPACT_ATOMS: atom_id res chain seq x y z
N MET A 1 9.55 -17.83 54.74
CA MET A 1 8.64 -17.65 55.86
C MET A 1 7.57 -16.72 55.40
N ALA A 2 6.57 -17.32 55.08
CA ALA A 2 5.17 -17.35 55.52
C ALA A 2 4.41 -16.23 54.83
N GLU A 3 3.58 -16.55 53.83
CA GLU A 3 2.17 -16.98 54.01
C GLU A 3 1.28 -15.82 54.45
N GLU A 4 0.13 -15.55 53.96
CA GLU A 4 -0.94 -16.28 53.30
C GLU A 4 -2.02 -15.30 52.87
N GLN A 5 -2.66 -15.57 51.72
CA GLN A 5 -4.09 -15.88 51.56
C GLN A 5 -5.07 -14.70 51.72
N ASN A 6 -5.87 -14.49 50.78
CA ASN A 6 -7.12 -15.14 50.29
C ASN A 6 -8.27 -14.12 50.42
N THR A 7 -9.15 -13.87 49.57
CA THR A 7 -10.31 -14.55 49.03
C THR A 7 -11.10 -13.63 48.09
N ARG A 8 -11.42 -14.08 46.90
CA ARG A 8 -12.74 -14.27 46.23
C ARG A 8 -13.95 -13.46 46.69
N LYS A 9 -14.65 -12.86 45.69
CA LYS A 9 -15.98 -13.27 45.16
C LYS A 9 -16.50 -12.17 44.19
N ASP A 10 -16.80 -12.57 43.06
CA ASP A 10 -18.06 -12.95 42.33
C ASP A 10 -18.83 -11.70 41.82
N GLU A 11 -18.97 -11.65 40.56
CA GLU A 11 -19.99 -12.06 39.59
C GLU A 11 -20.88 -10.96 39.00
N GLN A 12 -21.08 -11.11 37.70
CA GLN A 12 -22.24 -10.74 36.87
C GLN A 12 -22.28 -9.30 36.34
N GLY A 13 -22.44 -9.01 35.08
CA GLY A 13 -22.94 -9.73 33.93
C GLY A 13 -22.89 -8.79 32.74
N ALA A 14 -22.67 -9.32 31.58
CA ALA A 14 -22.90 -8.66 30.29
C ALA A 14 -24.40 -8.60 29.99
N PRO A 15 -24.84 -7.77 29.02
CA PRO A 15 -25.13 -8.41 27.76
C PRO A 15 -24.74 -7.62 26.50
N ASP A 16 -24.56 -8.41 25.43
CA ASP A 16 -24.52 -8.14 24.02
C ASP A 16 -25.52 -7.10 23.49
N ALA A 17 -25.09 -6.38 22.47
CA ALA A 17 -25.94 -6.01 21.35
C ALA A 17 -25.10 -5.80 20.08
N GLN A 18 -25.23 -6.73 19.13
CA GLN A 18 -24.91 -6.55 17.72
C GLN A 18 -25.97 -5.69 17.03
N PRO A 19 -25.62 -5.00 15.95
CA PRO A 19 -26.57 -4.27 15.12
C PRO A 19 -27.11 -5.15 14.00
N GLN A 20 -28.39 -4.96 13.75
CA GLN A 20 -29.10 -5.44 12.57
C GLN A 20 -28.96 -4.46 11.42
N SER A 21 -28.89 -5.04 10.27
CA SER A 21 -28.98 -4.62 8.89
C SER A 21 -30.37 -4.09 8.48
N GLU A 22 -30.39 -3.64 7.20
CA GLU A 22 -31.53 -3.34 6.30
C GLU A 22 -31.89 -1.85 6.22
N ASP A 23 -32.22 -1.22 5.10
CA ASP A 23 -32.41 -1.64 3.71
C ASP A 23 -32.51 -0.39 2.81
N ASN A 24 -32.19 -0.56 1.52
CA ASN A 24 -32.79 0.06 0.34
C ASN A 24 -33.07 1.57 0.25
N ILE A 25 -32.63 2.16 -0.84
CA ILE A 25 -33.47 2.73 -1.90
C ILE A 25 -32.68 2.93 -3.21
N GLU A 26 -33.28 2.38 -4.25
CA GLU A 26 -33.04 2.44 -5.69
C GLU A 26 -33.15 3.83 -6.34
N LYS A 27 -32.55 3.87 -7.58
CA LYS A 27 -32.88 4.62 -8.81
C LYS A 27 -32.22 6.00 -8.97
N ASP A 28 -31.71 6.35 -10.13
CA ASP A 28 -31.94 6.10 -11.54
C ASP A 28 -30.71 6.46 -12.40
N ALA A 29 -30.43 5.62 -13.33
CA ALA A 29 -30.28 5.71 -14.79
C ALA A 29 -29.54 6.92 -15.43
N ALA A 30 -28.51 6.63 -16.22
CA ALA A 30 -28.51 6.76 -17.68
C ALA A 30 -27.12 6.49 -18.31
N SER A 31 -27.06 5.44 -19.08
CA SER A 31 -26.55 5.26 -20.46
C SER A 31 -25.19 5.84 -20.84
N GLY A 32 -24.35 4.90 -21.34
CA GLY A 32 -23.17 5.14 -22.15
C GLY A 32 -22.56 3.80 -22.55
N GLU A 33 -23.16 3.10 -23.52
CA GLU A 33 -22.57 1.96 -24.22
C GLU A 33 -21.37 2.41 -25.03
N GLU A 34 -20.24 1.77 -24.81
CA GLU A 34 -19.22 1.56 -25.84
C GLU A 34 -18.78 0.10 -25.82
N THR A 35 -19.22 -0.62 -26.84
CA THR A 35 -18.82 -1.97 -27.23
C THR A 35 -17.41 -1.99 -27.80
N PRO A 36 -16.55 -2.96 -27.45
CA PRO A 36 -15.30 -3.21 -28.16
C PRO A 36 -15.58 -4.01 -29.45
N PRO A 37 -14.80 -3.81 -30.53
CA PRO A 37 -15.04 -4.44 -31.83
C PRO A 37 -14.66 -5.93 -31.83
N ALA A 38 -15.51 -6.69 -32.49
CA ALA A 38 -15.40 -8.11 -32.75
C ALA A 38 -14.16 -8.48 -33.56
N ALA A 39 -13.51 -9.55 -33.16
CA ALA A 39 -12.48 -10.25 -33.92
C ALA A 39 -13.11 -10.89 -35.18
N GLN A 40 -12.53 -10.60 -36.32
CA GLN A 40 -12.85 -11.23 -37.60
C GLN A 40 -12.20 -12.64 -37.68
N GLU A 41 -13.01 -13.65 -37.92
CA GLU A 41 -12.59 -14.96 -38.40
C GLU A 41 -11.99 -14.83 -39.81
N PRO A 42 -10.91 -15.54 -40.14
CA PRO A 42 -10.48 -15.68 -41.54
C PRO A 42 -11.25 -16.81 -42.22
N GLN A 43 -11.91 -16.47 -43.30
CA GLN A 43 -12.56 -17.38 -44.25
C GLN A 43 -11.55 -18.36 -44.89
N ALA A 44 -11.95 -19.60 -44.94
CA ALA A 44 -11.31 -20.66 -45.71
C ALA A 44 -11.32 -20.33 -47.20
N GLY A 45 -10.14 -20.19 -47.79
CA GLY A 45 -9.93 -20.17 -49.23
C GLY A 45 -9.65 -21.57 -49.73
N ASP A 46 -10.61 -22.08 -50.45
CA ASP A 46 -10.53 -23.25 -51.31
C ASP A 46 -9.53 -22.98 -52.46
N SER A 47 -8.50 -23.79 -52.58
CA SER A 47 -7.71 -23.89 -53.81
C SER A 47 -7.05 -25.27 -53.91
N THR A 48 -7.73 -26.14 -54.58
CA THR A 48 -7.21 -27.36 -55.18
C THR A 48 -6.20 -27.00 -56.27
N PRO A 49 -5.04 -27.60 -56.35
CA PRO A 49 -4.27 -27.61 -57.59
C PRO A 49 -4.53 -28.89 -58.38
N GLU A 50 -4.98 -28.70 -59.60
CA GLU A 50 -5.06 -29.63 -60.73
C GLU A 50 -3.73 -30.34 -61.04
N ALA A 51 -3.82 -31.63 -61.34
CA ALA A 51 -2.73 -32.40 -61.88
C ALA A 51 -2.58 -32.11 -63.40
N PRO A 52 -1.39 -32.04 -63.98
CA PRO A 52 -1.23 -31.94 -65.39
C PRO A 52 -1.25 -33.33 -66.06
N ALA A 53 -2.07 -33.42 -67.05
CA ALA A 53 -2.12 -34.53 -68.01
C ALA A 53 -0.81 -34.69 -68.82
N ALA A 54 -0.36 -35.92 -68.96
CA ALA A 54 0.69 -36.26 -69.89
C ALA A 54 0.05 -36.65 -71.21
N GLN A 55 0.50 -36.05 -72.27
CA GLN A 55 0.21 -36.36 -73.65
C GLN A 55 0.96 -37.59 -74.09
N ALA A 56 0.23 -38.38 -74.91
CA ALA A 56 0.70 -39.45 -75.69
C ALA A 56 1.36 -38.95 -77.00
N ASP A 57 2.29 -39.72 -77.47
CA ASP A 57 2.65 -39.90 -78.88
C ASP A 57 3.54 -41.16 -78.93
N GLY A 58 3.37 -42.16 -79.67
CA GLY A 58 2.85 -42.28 -81.01
C GLY A 58 3.76 -43.25 -81.79
N GLU A 59 3.15 -44.13 -82.51
CA GLU A 59 3.73 -44.84 -83.71
C GLU A 59 4.78 -45.92 -83.45
N ASP A 60 4.87 -46.97 -84.10
CA ASP A 60 4.15 -47.60 -85.22
C ASP A 60 4.80 -48.95 -85.50
N GLY A 61 4.08 -49.88 -86.11
CA GLY A 61 4.60 -50.71 -87.18
C GLY A 61 4.86 -52.17 -86.89
N GLY A 62 4.01 -52.98 -87.41
CA GLY A 62 4.42 -53.99 -88.31
C GLY A 62 4.02 -55.44 -88.00
N LEU A 63 2.88 -55.83 -88.52
CA LEU A 63 2.57 -57.19 -88.91
C LEU A 63 2.95 -57.37 -90.40
N PRO A 64 2.88 -58.53 -90.98
CA PRO A 64 3.07 -59.96 -90.71
C PRO A 64 4.10 -60.58 -91.68
N PRO A 65 4.12 -61.79 -92.24
CA PRO A 65 3.06 -62.81 -92.43
C PRO A 65 3.49 -64.30 -92.35
N ASP A 66 2.45 -65.10 -92.30
CA ASP A 66 2.21 -66.38 -92.95
C ASP A 66 3.31 -67.42 -93.21
N GLY A 67 2.89 -68.63 -93.02
CA GLY A 67 3.28 -69.74 -93.94
C GLY A 67 3.29 -71.14 -93.32
N GLU A 68 2.21 -71.80 -93.64
CA GLU A 68 2.07 -73.19 -94.15
C GLU A 68 2.59 -74.38 -93.31
N GLU A 69 1.68 -75.20 -93.04
CA GLU A 69 1.12 -76.43 -93.57
C GLU A 69 1.85 -77.77 -93.30
N LYS A 70 0.99 -78.68 -92.76
CA LYS A 70 0.87 -80.13 -93.04
C LYS A 70 2.01 -81.08 -92.64
N LYS A 71 1.69 -82.04 -91.82
CA LYS A 71 1.34 -83.40 -92.21
C LYS A 71 0.97 -84.33 -91.05
N ARG A 72 -0.16 -85.02 -91.27
CA ARG A 72 -0.65 -86.21 -90.54
C ARG A 72 0.33 -87.36 -90.59
N ARG A 73 0.48 -88.09 -89.49
CA ARG A 73 0.53 -89.55 -89.54
C ARG A 73 -0.07 -90.18 -88.26
N ARG A 74 -0.97 -91.18 -88.53
CA ARG A 74 -1.65 -92.12 -87.64
C ARG A 74 -0.64 -93.12 -87.07
N GLY A 75 -0.80 -93.50 -85.79
CA GLY A 75 -0.17 -94.70 -85.23
C GLY A 75 -0.46 -94.97 -83.80
N LYS A 76 -1.41 -95.80 -83.52
CA LYS A 76 -1.63 -96.80 -82.47
C LYS A 76 -2.00 -96.36 -81.06
N PRO A 77 -3.19 -96.66 -80.49
CA PRO A 77 -3.78 -96.14 -79.26
C PRO A 77 -3.41 -96.88 -77.94
N VAL A 78 -2.54 -97.86 -77.87
CA VAL A 78 -2.24 -98.55 -76.58
C VAL A 78 -1.02 -98.01 -75.86
N ALA A 79 -0.03 -97.46 -76.55
CA ALA A 79 1.12 -96.82 -75.87
C ALA A 79 0.79 -95.47 -75.25
N VAL A 80 -0.25 -94.78 -75.72
CA VAL A 80 -0.68 -93.46 -75.22
C VAL A 80 -1.39 -93.53 -73.86
N LEU A 81 -2.14 -94.61 -73.60
CA LEU A 81 -2.83 -94.79 -72.33
C LEU A 81 -1.88 -95.09 -71.15
N LEU A 82 -0.77 -95.85 -71.42
CA LEU A 82 0.23 -96.14 -70.38
C LEU A 82 1.10 -94.90 -70.02
N SER A 83 1.44 -94.09 -71.04
CA SER A 83 2.17 -92.85 -70.89
C SER A 83 1.31 -91.77 -70.16
N ILE A 84 0.01 -91.72 -70.42
CA ILE A 84 -0.93 -90.82 -69.74
C ILE A 84 -1.08 -91.26 -68.27
N ALA A 85 -1.15 -92.56 -68.00
CA ALA A 85 -1.22 -93.05 -66.59
C ALA A 85 0.06 -92.75 -65.80
N ILE A 86 1.24 -92.94 -66.40
CA ILE A 86 2.54 -92.55 -65.79
C ILE A 86 2.67 -91.03 -65.63
N ALA A 87 2.22 -90.26 -66.60
CA ALA A 87 2.22 -88.79 -66.54
C ALA A 87 1.24 -88.28 -65.43
N LEU A 88 0.07 -88.92 -65.32
CA LEU A 88 -0.86 -88.55 -64.21
C LEU A 88 -0.33 -88.98 -62.86
N PHE A 89 0.39 -90.09 -62.70
CA PHE A 89 1.05 -90.48 -61.46
C PHE A 89 2.23 -89.56 -61.14
N ALA A 90 3.02 -89.14 -62.12
CA ALA A 90 4.11 -88.19 -61.96
C ALA A 90 3.56 -86.82 -61.62
N VAL A 91 2.50 -86.35 -62.26
CA VAL A 91 1.81 -85.12 -61.97
C VAL A 91 1.17 -85.16 -60.58
N GLY A 92 0.52 -86.32 -60.20
CA GLY A 92 -0.04 -86.52 -58.87
C GLY A 92 1.04 -86.51 -57.77
N GLY A 93 2.22 -87.17 -58.10
CA GLY A 93 3.36 -87.13 -57.18
C GLY A 93 3.96 -85.71 -56.97
N VAL A 94 4.12 -85.01 -58.08
CA VAL A 94 4.59 -83.60 -58.01
C VAL A 94 3.59 -82.68 -57.33
N LEU A 95 2.29 -82.84 -57.61
CA LEU A 95 1.23 -82.09 -56.92
C LEU A 95 1.16 -82.45 -55.43
N GLY A 96 1.34 -83.75 -55.08
CA GLY A 96 1.41 -84.19 -53.71
C GLY A 96 2.62 -83.64 -52.99
N LEU A 97 3.80 -83.60 -53.63
CA LEU A 97 5.01 -82.94 -53.04
C LEU A 97 4.85 -81.41 -52.94
N LEU A 98 4.26 -80.81 -53.95
CA LEU A 98 3.97 -79.36 -53.87
C LEU A 98 2.93 -79.03 -52.81
N TYR A 99 1.89 -79.87 -52.66
CA TYR A 99 0.90 -79.75 -51.61
C TYR A 99 1.53 -79.95 -50.26
N ALA A 100 2.35 -81.00 -50.07
CA ALA A 100 3.08 -81.21 -48.78
C ALA A 100 4.07 -80.09 -48.50
N HIS A 101 4.75 -79.59 -49.51
CA HIS A 101 5.65 -78.48 -49.38
C HIS A 101 4.87 -77.17 -48.98
N SER A 102 3.76 -76.92 -49.71
CA SER A 102 2.92 -75.74 -49.40
C SER A 102 2.23 -75.85 -48.02
N TYR A 103 1.84 -77.10 -47.61
CA TYR A 103 1.27 -77.36 -46.31
C TYR A 103 2.29 -77.10 -45.14
N ASN A 104 3.52 -77.63 -45.33
CA ASN A 104 4.59 -77.42 -44.35
C ASN A 104 4.98 -75.93 -44.25
N THR A 105 5.08 -75.25 -45.41
CA THR A 105 5.32 -73.78 -45.44
C THR A 105 4.19 -72.98 -44.75
N LEU A 106 2.93 -73.40 -44.90
CA LEU A 106 1.80 -72.77 -44.27
C LEU A 106 1.82 -72.93 -42.76
N GLU A 107 2.17 -74.12 -42.28
CA GLU A 107 2.31 -74.37 -40.79
C GLU A 107 3.50 -73.60 -40.19
N ASP A 108 4.62 -73.54 -40.90
CA ASP A 108 5.78 -72.77 -40.52
C ASP A 108 5.46 -71.28 -40.46
N MET A 109 4.70 -70.76 -41.43
CA MET A 109 4.24 -69.36 -41.45
C MET A 109 3.30 -69.08 -40.29
N LYS A 110 2.34 -69.96 -39.99
CA LYS A 110 1.45 -69.80 -38.82
C LYS A 110 2.23 -69.81 -37.50
N ALA A 111 3.16 -70.73 -37.32
CA ALA A 111 3.98 -70.84 -36.16
C ALA A 111 4.84 -69.57 -35.96
N ALA A 112 5.33 -68.97 -37.01
CA ALA A 112 6.13 -67.78 -36.99
C ALA A 112 5.35 -66.51 -36.50
N VAL A 113 4.03 -66.45 -36.84
CA VAL A 113 3.18 -65.29 -36.51
C VAL A 113 2.30 -65.53 -35.27
N ASP A 114 2.23 -66.77 -34.74
CA ASP A 114 1.44 -67.09 -33.54
C ASP A 114 2.30 -66.96 -32.26
N VAL A 115 2.83 -65.73 -32.06
CA VAL A 115 3.62 -65.39 -30.88
C VAL A 115 2.75 -64.64 -29.90
N GLN A 116 2.72 -65.10 -28.63
CA GLN A 116 1.91 -64.50 -27.56
C GLN A 116 2.51 -63.19 -27.01
N GLY A 117 3.81 -62.91 -27.25
CA GLY A 117 4.52 -61.70 -26.83
C GLY A 117 4.86 -60.79 -28.02
N PHE A 118 5.87 -59.96 -27.79
CA PHE A 118 6.50 -59.20 -28.88
C PHE A 118 7.27 -60.10 -29.85
N TYR A 119 7.31 -59.77 -31.09
CA TYR A 119 8.16 -60.50 -32.05
C TYR A 119 9.66 -60.25 -31.77
N PRO A 120 10.50 -61.29 -31.90
CA PRO A 120 11.96 -61.11 -31.83
C PRO A 120 12.43 -60.12 -32.92
N GLY A 121 13.32 -59.19 -32.53
CA GLY A 121 13.79 -58.11 -33.39
C GLY A 121 13.00 -56.80 -33.21
N ILE A 122 12.01 -56.77 -32.30
CA ILE A 122 11.40 -55.52 -31.90
C ILE A 122 12.16 -55.01 -30.67
N THR A 123 12.52 -53.73 -30.71
CA THR A 123 13.06 -52.96 -29.57
C THR A 123 12.16 -51.81 -29.24
N ILE A 124 12.17 -51.38 -27.98
CA ILE A 124 11.51 -50.14 -27.52
C ILE A 124 12.58 -49.33 -26.80
N ASP A 125 12.81 -48.09 -27.23
CA ASP A 125 13.90 -47.21 -26.75
C ASP A 125 15.27 -47.93 -26.81
N GLY A 126 15.52 -48.69 -27.87
CA GLY A 126 16.75 -49.47 -28.03
C GLY A 126 16.86 -50.73 -27.17
N GLN A 127 15.87 -51.04 -26.35
CA GLN A 127 15.85 -52.23 -25.49
C GLN A 127 15.09 -53.37 -26.16
N ASP A 128 15.72 -54.57 -26.24
CA ASP A 128 15.09 -55.76 -26.86
C ASP A 128 13.91 -56.24 -25.98
N VAL A 129 12.74 -56.30 -26.61
CA VAL A 129 11.49 -56.78 -25.98
C VAL A 129 11.01 -58.10 -26.60
N GLY A 130 11.76 -58.68 -27.55
CA GLY A 130 11.40 -59.89 -28.24
C GLY A 130 11.12 -61.07 -27.33
N GLY A 131 9.96 -61.74 -27.53
CA GLY A 131 9.53 -62.89 -26.78
C GLY A 131 8.94 -62.58 -25.39
N ARG A 132 8.94 -61.35 -24.97
CA ARG A 132 8.40 -60.93 -23.67
C ARG A 132 6.90 -60.64 -23.77
N SER A 133 6.20 -60.70 -22.65
CA SER A 133 4.78 -60.37 -22.59
C SER A 133 4.56 -58.84 -22.59
N TYR A 134 3.36 -58.41 -22.96
CA TYR A 134 2.96 -57.00 -22.92
C TYR A 134 3.10 -56.37 -21.53
N ASP A 135 2.62 -57.08 -20.52
CA ASP A 135 2.58 -56.57 -19.16
C ASP A 135 3.98 -56.41 -18.55
N GLU A 136 4.88 -57.40 -18.76
CA GLU A 136 6.29 -57.31 -18.30
C GLU A 136 7.02 -56.15 -18.92
N VAL A 137 6.89 -55.91 -20.22
CA VAL A 137 7.53 -54.83 -20.94
C VAL A 137 7.00 -53.47 -20.48
N ARG A 138 5.67 -53.38 -20.34
CA ARG A 138 5.00 -52.16 -19.87
C ARG A 138 5.45 -51.79 -18.45
N GLU A 139 5.46 -52.72 -17.51
CA GLU A 139 5.88 -52.51 -16.12
C GLU A 139 7.33 -52.03 -16.05
N GLU A 140 8.23 -52.67 -16.81
CA GLU A 140 9.65 -52.27 -16.83
C GLU A 140 9.88 -50.88 -17.41
N ILE A 141 9.24 -50.56 -18.56
CA ILE A 141 9.38 -49.24 -19.17
C ILE A 141 8.85 -48.15 -18.29
N LEU A 142 7.65 -48.34 -17.67
CA LEU A 142 7.07 -47.37 -16.75
C LEU A 142 7.95 -47.17 -15.50
N ALA A 143 8.54 -48.25 -14.94
CA ALA A 143 9.42 -48.14 -13.79
C ALA A 143 10.69 -47.34 -14.14
N ARG A 144 11.31 -47.58 -15.28
CA ARG A 144 12.47 -46.80 -15.75
C ARG A 144 12.12 -45.33 -15.99
N GLN A 145 11.01 -45.07 -16.66
CA GLN A 145 10.57 -43.71 -16.96
C GLN A 145 10.24 -42.93 -15.66
N GLN A 146 9.68 -43.62 -14.65
CA GLN A 146 9.44 -43.01 -13.35
C GLN A 146 10.75 -42.68 -12.61
N GLU A 147 11.76 -43.51 -12.70
CA GLU A 147 13.08 -43.23 -12.12
C GLU A 147 13.75 -42.03 -12.80
N GLU A 148 13.75 -42.02 -14.13
CA GLU A 148 14.24 -40.88 -14.91
C GLU A 148 13.49 -39.57 -14.62
N ALA A 149 12.16 -39.65 -14.46
CA ALA A 149 11.34 -38.48 -14.14
C ALA A 149 11.68 -37.90 -12.76
N ASN A 150 11.95 -38.76 -11.78
CA ASN A 150 12.30 -38.34 -10.43
C ASN A 150 13.68 -37.61 -10.36
N GLU A 151 14.56 -37.89 -11.30
CA GLU A 151 15.88 -37.22 -11.38
C GLU A 151 15.81 -35.87 -12.10
N ARG A 152 14.69 -35.57 -12.80
CA ARG A 152 14.54 -34.30 -13.54
C ARG A 152 14.04 -33.21 -12.62
N VAL A 153 14.95 -32.39 -12.16
CA VAL A 153 14.67 -31.25 -11.29
C VAL A 153 15.41 -30.00 -11.77
N ILE A 154 14.76 -28.85 -11.69
CA ILE A 154 15.49 -27.57 -11.77
C ILE A 154 16.07 -27.26 -10.40
N THR A 155 17.34 -26.93 -10.36
CA THR A 155 18.01 -26.46 -9.15
C THR A 155 18.40 -25.00 -9.32
N VAL A 156 18.03 -24.17 -8.33
CA VAL A 156 18.45 -22.77 -8.22
C VAL A 156 19.38 -22.65 -7.03
N GLU A 157 20.57 -22.08 -7.20
CA GLU A 157 21.58 -21.94 -6.14
C GLU A 157 21.99 -20.49 -5.95
N TYR A 158 21.95 -20.01 -4.70
CA TYR A 158 22.43 -18.67 -4.34
C TYR A 158 22.90 -18.62 -2.88
N GLY A 159 24.08 -18.03 -2.66
CA GLY A 159 24.61 -17.80 -1.30
C GLY A 159 24.76 -19.06 -0.44
N GLY A 160 24.91 -20.25 -1.06
CA GLY A 160 24.98 -21.54 -0.37
C GLY A 160 23.63 -22.15 -0.03
N GLN A 161 22.54 -21.56 -0.47
CA GLN A 161 21.20 -22.13 -0.43
C GLN A 161 20.89 -22.79 -1.77
N SER A 162 20.14 -23.89 -1.75
CA SER A 162 19.72 -24.65 -2.94
C SER A 162 18.21 -24.87 -2.88
N PHE A 163 17.54 -24.60 -3.98
CA PHE A 163 16.09 -24.76 -4.17
C PHE A 163 15.86 -25.67 -5.34
N THR A 164 14.89 -26.57 -5.25
CA THR A 164 14.59 -27.54 -6.31
C THR A 164 13.13 -27.47 -6.73
N LEU A 165 12.89 -27.50 -8.05
CA LEU A 165 11.59 -27.62 -8.67
C LEU A 165 11.53 -28.95 -9.43
N PRO A 166 10.74 -29.94 -8.99
CA PRO A 166 10.52 -31.16 -9.75
C PRO A 166 9.84 -30.89 -11.09
N LEU A 167 10.29 -31.58 -12.15
CA LEU A 167 9.71 -31.47 -13.48
C LEU A 167 8.70 -32.59 -13.72
N LEU A 168 7.65 -32.27 -14.46
CA LEU A 168 6.67 -33.24 -14.91
C LEU A 168 7.13 -33.84 -16.24
N SER A 169 7.14 -35.19 -16.33
CA SER A 169 7.47 -35.93 -17.53
C SER A 169 6.23 -36.69 -18.01
N SER A 170 5.82 -36.45 -19.25
CA SER A 170 4.73 -37.16 -19.89
C SER A 170 5.25 -37.95 -21.08
N TYR A 171 4.95 -39.23 -21.13
CA TYR A 171 5.39 -40.16 -22.17
C TYR A 171 4.20 -40.69 -22.94
N ASP A 172 4.38 -41.00 -24.23
CA ASP A 172 3.44 -41.70 -25.09
C ASP A 172 3.57 -43.23 -25.02
N THR A 173 4.08 -43.74 -23.90
CA THR A 173 4.47 -45.14 -23.66
C THR A 173 3.39 -46.14 -24.00
N ASP A 174 2.17 -45.94 -23.49
CA ASP A 174 1.07 -46.89 -23.75
C ASP A 174 0.74 -47.00 -25.23
N GLN A 175 0.81 -45.92 -26.00
CA GLN A 175 0.60 -45.95 -27.44
C GLN A 175 1.73 -46.70 -28.15
N VAL A 176 2.98 -46.39 -27.83
CA VAL A 176 4.16 -47.00 -28.44
C VAL A 176 4.23 -48.50 -28.16
N ILE A 177 3.98 -48.90 -26.89
CA ILE A 177 3.93 -50.34 -26.54
C ILE A 177 2.82 -51.06 -27.28
N VAL A 178 1.63 -50.46 -27.42
CA VAL A 178 0.51 -51.03 -28.20
C VAL A 178 0.89 -51.17 -29.67
N GLU A 179 1.51 -50.19 -30.30
CA GLU A 179 1.98 -50.24 -31.68
C GLU A 179 3.02 -51.35 -31.87
N ALA A 180 4.03 -51.40 -31.03
CA ALA A 180 5.07 -52.42 -31.05
C ALA A 180 4.52 -53.84 -30.83
N TYR A 181 3.60 -53.99 -29.84
CA TYR A 181 2.96 -55.27 -29.55
C TYR A 181 2.08 -55.77 -30.71
N ASN A 182 1.34 -54.89 -31.37
CA ASN A 182 0.44 -55.21 -32.47
C ASN A 182 1.15 -55.27 -33.82
N TYR A 183 2.43 -54.96 -33.90
CA TYR A 183 3.18 -55.06 -35.12
C TYR A 183 3.03 -56.45 -35.75
N ALA A 184 2.62 -56.54 -37.00
CA ALA A 184 2.39 -57.78 -37.78
C ALA A 184 1.38 -58.77 -37.17
N LYS A 185 0.54 -58.38 -36.17
CA LYS A 185 -0.51 -59.24 -35.62
C LYS A 185 -1.81 -59.19 -36.41
N GLU A 186 -2.00 -58.18 -37.24
CA GLU A 186 -3.17 -57.99 -38.08
C GLU A 186 -2.81 -58.09 -39.56
N GLY A 187 -3.77 -58.50 -40.41
CA GLY A 187 -3.60 -58.63 -41.83
C GLY A 187 -3.55 -60.08 -42.34
N GLU A 188 -3.33 -60.29 -43.66
CA GLU A 188 -3.22 -61.61 -44.30
C GLU A 188 -1.95 -62.33 -43.81
N LEU A 189 -2.05 -63.69 -43.71
CA LEU A 189 -0.98 -64.53 -43.16
C LEU A 189 0.38 -64.30 -43.84
N GLN A 190 0.40 -64.22 -45.15
CA GLN A 190 1.64 -63.97 -45.91
C GLN A 190 2.25 -62.62 -45.53
N GLU A 191 1.46 -61.57 -45.50
CA GLU A 191 1.92 -60.22 -45.18
C GLU A 191 2.50 -60.17 -43.74
N ARG A 192 1.80 -60.79 -42.80
CA ARG A 192 2.26 -60.90 -41.41
C ARG A 192 3.59 -61.61 -41.29
N TYR A 193 3.71 -62.79 -42.01
CA TYR A 193 4.94 -63.59 -42.06
C TYR A 193 6.11 -62.78 -42.61
N ASP A 194 5.90 -62.10 -43.75
CA ASP A 194 6.94 -61.31 -44.43
C ASP A 194 7.45 -60.18 -43.51
N LYS A 195 6.53 -59.49 -42.78
CA LYS A 195 6.90 -58.47 -41.77
C LYS A 195 7.72 -59.07 -40.64
N VAL A 196 7.31 -60.20 -40.08
CA VAL A 196 8.03 -60.85 -38.97
C VAL A 196 9.40 -61.39 -39.44
N ALA A 197 9.47 -61.96 -40.70
CA ALA A 197 10.73 -62.40 -41.23
C ALA A 197 11.74 -61.27 -41.45
N ALA A 198 11.24 -60.10 -41.85
CA ALA A 198 12.08 -58.91 -42.04
C ALA A 198 12.75 -58.42 -40.76
N LEU A 199 12.12 -58.61 -39.59
CA LEU A 199 12.69 -58.24 -38.29
C LEU A 199 14.01 -58.91 -37.95
N ARG A 200 14.27 -60.10 -38.55
CA ARG A 200 15.53 -60.84 -38.35
C ARG A 200 16.74 -60.17 -39.02
N GLU A 201 16.49 -59.49 -40.11
CA GLU A 201 17.53 -58.79 -40.89
C GLU A 201 17.59 -57.30 -40.53
N GLN A 202 16.42 -56.75 -40.21
CA GLN A 202 16.25 -55.33 -39.87
C GLN A 202 15.37 -55.22 -38.62
N PRO A 203 15.98 -55.24 -37.42
CA PRO A 203 15.26 -54.96 -36.16
C PRO A 203 14.57 -53.61 -36.23
N LEU A 204 13.37 -53.53 -35.65
CA LEU A 204 12.56 -52.32 -35.63
C LEU A 204 12.52 -51.74 -34.20
N ASP A 205 12.98 -50.50 -34.07
CA ASP A 205 12.91 -49.78 -32.83
C ASP A 205 11.69 -48.86 -32.78
N PHE A 206 10.94 -48.94 -31.70
CA PHE A 206 9.82 -48.07 -31.36
C PHE A 206 10.28 -47.13 -30.25
N ALA A 207 10.47 -45.86 -30.59
CA ALA A 207 10.96 -44.88 -29.61
C ALA A 207 9.80 -44.19 -28.91
N THR A 208 9.85 -44.12 -27.56
CA THR A 208 8.91 -43.29 -26.80
C THR A 208 9.32 -41.83 -26.86
N THR A 209 8.32 -40.95 -26.87
CA THR A 209 8.52 -39.50 -26.81
C THR A 209 8.24 -39.02 -25.39
N CYS A 210 9.18 -38.27 -24.80
CA CYS A 210 9.03 -37.62 -23.51
C CYS A 210 8.81 -36.13 -23.70
N VAL A 211 7.70 -35.60 -23.16
CA VAL A 211 7.46 -34.16 -23.01
C VAL A 211 7.71 -33.77 -21.56
N VAL A 212 8.69 -32.91 -21.36
CA VAL A 212 9.03 -32.39 -20.02
C VAL A 212 8.42 -31.00 -19.86
N THR A 213 7.71 -30.78 -18.78
CA THR A 213 7.11 -29.49 -18.42
C THR A 213 7.44 -29.13 -16.99
N ALA A 214 7.53 -27.83 -16.71
CA ALA A 214 7.60 -27.31 -15.35
C ALA A 214 6.23 -26.78 -14.95
N ASP A 215 5.69 -27.28 -13.86
CA ASP A 215 4.49 -26.73 -13.25
C ASP A 215 4.84 -25.93 -12.00
N GLY A 216 4.07 -24.87 -11.72
CA GLY A 216 4.29 -24.05 -10.54
C GLY A 216 5.54 -23.16 -10.56
N VAL A 217 6.09 -22.84 -11.74
CA VAL A 217 7.30 -22.01 -11.90
C VAL A 217 7.17 -20.68 -11.18
N ASP A 218 6.02 -19.99 -11.33
CA ASP A 218 5.81 -18.70 -10.68
C ASP A 218 5.84 -18.81 -9.14
N ALA A 219 5.24 -19.86 -8.59
CA ALA A 219 5.26 -20.12 -7.15
C ALA A 219 6.68 -20.45 -6.66
N PHE A 220 7.43 -21.22 -7.45
CA PHE A 220 8.82 -21.55 -7.13
C PHE A 220 9.73 -20.31 -7.19
N VAL A 221 9.61 -19.48 -8.23
CA VAL A 221 10.33 -18.21 -8.35
C VAL A 221 10.03 -17.29 -7.16
N GLN A 222 8.76 -17.22 -6.75
CA GLN A 222 8.36 -16.45 -5.58
C GLN A 222 8.97 -17.01 -4.29
N GLN A 223 8.98 -18.33 -4.11
CA GLN A 223 9.60 -19.00 -2.97
C GLN A 223 11.11 -18.71 -2.89
N VAL A 224 11.81 -18.78 -4.02
CA VAL A 224 13.25 -18.45 -4.10
C VAL A 224 13.47 -16.99 -3.69
N ALA A 225 12.68 -16.07 -4.25
CA ALA A 225 12.80 -14.65 -3.94
C ALA A 225 12.54 -14.37 -2.46
N GLU A 226 11.49 -14.92 -1.86
CA GLU A 226 11.19 -14.74 -0.43
C GLU A 226 12.31 -15.25 0.49
N ALA A 227 13.08 -16.24 0.04
CA ALA A 227 14.15 -16.81 0.83
C ALA A 227 15.46 -16.03 0.75
N ILE A 228 15.74 -15.35 -0.38
CA ILE A 228 17.05 -14.73 -0.62
C ILE A 228 17.00 -13.20 -0.83
N ASP A 229 15.82 -12.61 -1.01
CA ASP A 229 15.69 -11.16 -1.12
C ASP A 229 16.08 -10.48 0.18
N VAL A 230 16.86 -9.42 0.06
CA VAL A 230 17.18 -8.51 1.15
C VAL A 230 16.47 -7.20 0.88
N PRO A 231 15.44 -6.83 1.67
CA PRO A 231 14.71 -5.60 1.44
C PRO A 231 15.61 -4.37 1.65
N ALA A 232 15.39 -3.34 0.84
CA ALA A 232 15.97 -2.03 1.09
C ALA A 232 15.49 -1.49 2.44
N LYS A 233 16.35 -0.76 3.13
CA LYS A 233 16.02 -0.12 4.40
C LYS A 233 16.07 1.39 4.22
N ASP A 234 14.98 2.07 4.57
CA ASP A 234 14.89 3.52 4.55
C ASP A 234 15.68 4.14 5.72
N ALA A 235 16.23 5.32 5.49
CA ALA A 235 16.72 6.18 6.56
C ALA A 235 15.54 6.66 7.42
N ALA A 236 15.81 6.94 8.68
CA ALA A 236 14.83 7.49 9.62
C ALA A 236 15.47 8.54 10.53
N VAL A 237 14.65 9.46 11.06
CA VAL A 237 15.09 10.33 12.16
C VAL A 237 15.26 9.46 13.39
N GLU A 238 16.47 9.35 13.90
CA GLU A 238 16.79 8.59 15.10
C GLU A 238 16.50 9.39 16.37
N LYS A 239 16.90 10.67 16.37
CA LYS A 239 16.74 11.56 17.49
C LYS A 239 16.75 13.02 17.04
N PHE A 240 15.96 13.84 17.71
CA PHE A 240 16.09 15.30 17.70
C PHE A 240 16.58 15.78 19.05
N ASP A 241 17.57 16.66 19.07
CA ASP A 241 18.09 17.29 20.27
C ASP A 241 17.58 18.74 20.33
N PRO A 242 16.69 19.08 21.29
CA PRO A 242 16.12 20.43 21.39
C PRO A 242 17.10 21.49 21.89
N GLU A 243 18.21 21.11 22.55
CA GLU A 243 19.22 22.06 23.04
C GLU A 243 20.14 22.52 21.90
N THR A 244 20.61 21.57 21.10
CA THR A 244 21.47 21.85 19.96
C THR A 244 20.67 22.12 18.67
N LYS A 245 19.35 21.82 18.68
CA LYS A 245 18.43 21.93 17.54
C LYS A 245 18.90 21.11 16.33
N THR A 246 19.47 19.92 16.60
CA THR A 246 20.05 19.05 15.59
C THR A 246 19.35 17.71 15.53
N PHE A 247 19.31 17.14 14.30
CA PHE A 247 18.78 15.81 14.05
C PHE A 247 19.93 14.80 13.90
N THR A 248 19.74 13.60 14.43
CA THR A 248 20.52 12.41 14.06
C THR A 248 19.63 11.47 13.27
N PHE A 249 20.24 10.77 12.30
CA PHE A 249 19.54 9.90 11.37
C PHE A 249 20.19 8.53 11.32
N THR A 250 19.38 7.49 11.12
CA THR A 250 19.91 6.18 10.71
C THR A 250 20.28 6.24 9.24
N ASP A 251 21.28 5.43 8.84
CA ASP A 251 21.64 5.30 7.44
C ASP A 251 20.64 4.39 6.72
N GLU A 252 20.34 4.72 5.48
CA GLU A 252 19.65 3.85 4.55
C GLU A 252 20.56 2.69 4.10
N ALA A 253 19.95 1.62 3.62
CA ALA A 253 20.67 0.52 2.99
C ALA A 253 19.95 0.08 1.71
N THR A 254 20.74 -0.12 0.65
CA THR A 254 20.28 -0.74 -0.59
C THR A 254 19.95 -2.19 -0.32
N GLY A 255 18.82 -2.66 -0.82
CA GLY A 255 18.44 -4.06 -0.82
C GLY A 255 18.88 -4.77 -2.10
N LEU A 256 18.68 -6.08 -2.12
CA LEU A 256 18.88 -6.95 -3.28
C LEU A 256 17.62 -7.80 -3.45
N ALA A 257 17.12 -7.91 -4.67
CA ALA A 257 15.98 -8.76 -5.00
C ALA A 257 16.29 -9.63 -6.22
N VAL A 258 15.67 -10.79 -6.28
CA VAL A 258 15.73 -11.66 -7.46
C VAL A 258 15.04 -10.96 -8.63
N ASP A 259 15.67 -10.95 -9.79
CA ASP A 259 15.00 -10.67 -11.05
C ASP A 259 14.10 -11.88 -11.40
N LYS A 260 12.86 -11.81 -10.92
CA LYS A 260 11.90 -12.92 -11.04
C LYS A 260 11.56 -13.24 -12.48
N GLU A 261 11.53 -12.22 -13.33
CA GLU A 261 11.24 -12.40 -14.75
C GLU A 261 12.38 -13.13 -15.43
N GLN A 262 13.63 -12.72 -15.16
CA GLN A 262 14.81 -13.39 -15.70
C GLN A 262 14.91 -14.82 -15.17
N LEU A 263 14.71 -15.06 -13.87
CA LEU A 263 14.76 -16.40 -13.30
C LEU A 263 13.70 -17.31 -13.91
N ARG A 264 12.48 -16.82 -14.16
CA ARG A 264 11.44 -17.58 -14.84
C ARG A 264 11.86 -17.98 -16.25
N GLN A 265 12.42 -17.03 -17.02
CA GLN A 265 12.90 -17.28 -18.38
C GLN A 265 14.07 -18.29 -18.39
N ASP A 266 14.97 -18.20 -17.42
CA ASP A 266 16.09 -19.14 -17.31
C ASP A 266 15.59 -20.57 -17.02
N ILE A 267 14.57 -20.72 -16.15
CA ILE A 267 13.93 -22.01 -15.87
C ILE A 267 13.25 -22.55 -17.13
N GLU A 268 12.44 -21.75 -17.80
CA GLU A 268 11.73 -22.16 -19.03
C GLU A 268 12.71 -22.55 -20.13
N THR A 269 13.80 -21.82 -20.28
CA THR A 269 14.87 -22.11 -21.22
C THR A 269 15.57 -23.42 -20.88
N ALA A 270 15.93 -23.63 -19.62
CA ALA A 270 16.56 -24.87 -19.18
C ALA A 270 15.67 -26.09 -19.41
N VAL A 271 14.36 -25.97 -19.22
CA VAL A 271 13.39 -27.03 -19.53
C VAL A 271 13.29 -27.29 -21.03
N ALA A 272 13.23 -26.22 -21.83
CA ALA A 272 13.11 -26.34 -23.28
C ALA A 272 14.37 -26.94 -23.94
N GLU A 273 15.56 -26.63 -23.41
CA GLU A 273 16.84 -27.12 -23.90
C GLU A 273 17.28 -28.45 -23.27
N GLY A 274 16.56 -28.93 -22.23
CA GLY A 274 16.93 -30.15 -21.52
C GLY A 274 18.18 -29.99 -20.65
N THR A 275 18.54 -28.75 -20.23
CA THR A 275 19.76 -28.43 -19.49
C THR A 275 19.51 -28.32 -17.99
N TYR A 276 18.44 -28.95 -17.48
CA TYR A 276 18.01 -28.85 -16.07
C TYR A 276 18.96 -29.48 -15.06
N ALA A 277 19.95 -30.25 -15.48
CA ALA A 277 20.99 -30.78 -14.60
C ALA A 277 22.00 -29.71 -14.12
N THR A 278 22.04 -28.54 -14.76
CA THR A 278 22.95 -27.44 -14.40
C THR A 278 22.21 -26.48 -13.47
N PRO A 279 22.75 -26.21 -12.25
CA PRO A 279 22.12 -25.24 -11.35
C PRO A 279 22.06 -23.84 -11.96
N ILE A 280 20.91 -23.19 -11.79
CA ILE A 280 20.67 -21.82 -12.21
C ILE A 280 21.09 -20.90 -11.05
N VAL A 281 21.90 -19.88 -11.35
CA VAL A 281 22.22 -18.80 -10.41
C VAL A 281 21.32 -17.61 -10.75
N PRO A 282 20.43 -17.18 -9.84
CA PRO A 282 19.50 -16.11 -10.14
C PRO A 282 20.20 -14.77 -10.30
N THR A 283 19.75 -13.96 -11.23
CA THR A 283 20.18 -12.58 -11.39
C THR A 283 19.60 -11.75 -10.24
N MET A 284 20.46 -11.00 -9.54
CA MET A 284 20.04 -10.11 -8.46
C MET A 284 20.01 -8.66 -8.95
N VAL A 285 18.96 -7.93 -8.59
CA VAL A 285 18.79 -6.50 -8.88
C VAL A 285 18.80 -5.70 -7.58
N GLU A 286 19.45 -4.54 -7.62
CA GLU A 286 19.45 -3.62 -6.47
C GLU A 286 18.08 -2.97 -6.31
N THR A 287 17.55 -3.01 -5.08
CA THR A 287 16.37 -2.26 -4.65
C THR A 287 16.82 -1.04 -3.85
N LYS A 288 16.40 0.14 -4.29
CA LYS A 288 16.79 1.38 -3.63
C LYS A 288 15.85 1.70 -2.48
N PRO A 289 16.36 2.29 -1.39
CA PRO A 289 15.52 2.83 -0.33
C PRO A 289 14.62 3.96 -0.89
N THR A 290 13.44 4.09 -0.32
CA THR A 290 12.48 5.14 -0.69
C THR A 290 12.87 6.47 -0.07
N VAL A 291 13.44 6.43 1.15
CA VAL A 291 13.87 7.60 1.91
C VAL A 291 15.36 7.51 2.21
N THR A 292 16.11 8.52 1.77
CA THR A 292 17.55 8.60 2.05
C THR A 292 17.82 9.58 3.19
N LYS A 293 18.94 9.41 3.87
CA LYS A 293 19.43 10.33 4.90
C LYS A 293 19.61 11.75 4.38
N ALA A 294 20.09 11.89 3.15
CA ALA A 294 20.25 13.19 2.51
C ALA A 294 18.88 13.91 2.35
N GLN A 295 17.86 13.19 1.93
CA GLN A 295 16.49 13.75 1.83
C GLN A 295 15.94 14.15 3.21
N LEU A 296 16.15 13.32 4.25
CA LEU A 296 15.73 13.67 5.60
C LEU A 296 16.46 14.88 6.16
N GLN A 297 17.76 15.03 5.87
CA GLN A 297 18.54 16.19 6.28
C GLN A 297 18.03 17.48 5.63
N GLU A 298 17.67 17.43 4.35
CA GLU A 298 17.14 18.56 3.61
C GLU A 298 15.71 18.92 4.05
N GLN A 299 14.89 17.92 4.37
CA GLN A 299 13.48 18.11 4.72
C GLN A 299 13.23 18.43 6.20
N ASN A 300 14.12 18.06 7.13
CA ASN A 300 13.94 18.31 8.56
C ASN A 300 14.62 19.62 8.96
N THR A 301 13.90 20.72 8.79
CA THR A 301 14.39 22.09 8.99
C THR A 301 13.54 22.86 9.97
N LEU A 302 13.96 24.08 10.30
CA LEU A 302 13.13 25.05 11.03
C LEU A 302 11.96 25.49 10.12
N LEU A 303 10.74 25.13 10.51
CA LEU A 303 9.52 25.49 9.79
C LEU A 303 9.05 26.90 10.11
N ALA A 304 9.05 27.24 11.40
CA ALA A 304 8.65 28.55 11.88
C ALA A 304 9.24 28.84 13.27
N SER A 305 9.36 30.14 13.55
CA SER A 305 9.73 30.65 14.86
C SER A 305 8.84 31.84 15.21
N PHE A 306 8.43 31.94 16.47
CA PHE A 306 7.73 33.11 16.96
C PHE A 306 8.20 33.49 18.36
N THR A 307 8.38 34.81 18.60
CA THR A 307 8.91 35.32 19.86
C THR A 307 7.97 36.37 20.47
N THR A 308 7.76 36.34 21.78
CA THR A 308 7.07 37.37 22.53
C THR A 308 7.92 37.85 23.69
N GLU A 309 7.90 39.17 23.94
CA GLU A 309 8.56 39.76 25.12
C GLU A 309 7.63 39.77 26.33
N THR A 310 8.15 39.43 27.52
CA THR A 310 7.41 39.42 28.76
C THR A 310 7.87 40.57 29.70
N THR A 311 7.06 40.81 30.73
CA THR A 311 7.33 41.86 31.71
C THR A 311 8.52 41.49 32.65
N SER A 312 8.95 42.42 33.48
CA SER A 312 10.02 42.19 34.49
C SER A 312 9.56 41.40 35.72
N SER A 313 8.32 40.93 35.78
CA SER A 313 7.78 40.17 36.92
C SER A 313 8.42 38.78 37.04
N THR A 314 9.17 38.53 38.07
CA THR A 314 9.84 37.25 38.35
C THR A 314 8.84 36.11 38.48
N SER A 315 7.71 36.28 39.18
CA SER A 315 6.67 35.26 39.34
C SER A 315 6.05 34.87 37.98
N ARG A 316 5.71 35.89 37.16
CA ARG A 316 5.18 35.68 35.79
C ARG A 316 6.20 34.92 34.92
N ASN A 317 7.46 35.35 34.96
CA ASN A 317 8.51 34.71 34.16
C ASN A 317 8.82 33.28 34.60
N THR A 318 8.68 32.98 35.91
CA THR A 318 8.73 31.59 36.41
C THR A 318 7.61 30.74 35.82
N ASN A 319 6.37 31.26 35.80
CA ASN A 319 5.23 30.54 35.25
C ASN A 319 5.37 30.30 33.73
N ILE A 320 5.83 31.31 32.98
CA ILE A 320 6.10 31.21 31.54
C ILE A 320 7.13 30.14 31.29
N ARG A 321 8.26 30.16 32.02
CA ARG A 321 9.32 29.15 31.85
C ARG A 321 8.79 27.74 32.13
N LEU A 322 8.14 27.51 33.28
CA LEU A 322 7.60 26.20 33.62
C LEU A 322 6.62 25.64 32.58
N CYS A 323 5.76 26.52 32.03
CA CYS A 323 4.81 26.10 31.01
C CYS A 323 5.50 25.80 29.66
N ALA A 324 6.49 26.59 29.29
CA ALA A 324 7.25 26.41 28.05
C ALA A 324 8.15 25.16 28.12
N GLU A 325 8.84 24.95 29.23
CA GLU A 325 9.68 23.76 29.46
C GLU A 325 8.88 22.45 29.34
N ALA A 326 7.57 22.46 29.65
CA ALA A 326 6.73 21.27 29.57
C ALA A 326 6.63 20.67 28.16
N PHE A 327 6.72 21.48 27.11
CA PHE A 327 6.68 20.99 25.73
C PHE A 327 8.02 21.13 24.99
N ASN A 328 9.08 21.56 25.65
CA ASN A 328 10.39 21.64 25.03
C ASN A 328 10.90 20.24 24.67
N GLY A 329 11.18 19.99 23.38
CA GLY A 329 11.53 18.68 22.85
C GLY A 329 10.33 17.75 22.63
N TYR A 330 9.10 18.23 22.77
CA TYR A 330 7.91 17.41 22.48
C TYR A 330 7.81 17.09 20.98
N VAL A 331 7.53 15.83 20.68
CA VAL A 331 7.37 15.33 19.32
C VAL A 331 5.89 15.09 19.07
N VAL A 332 5.34 15.76 18.07
CA VAL A 332 3.93 15.57 17.66
C VAL A 332 3.92 14.67 16.43
N ALA A 333 3.41 13.47 16.57
CA ALA A 333 3.34 12.50 15.48
C ALA A 333 2.39 12.94 14.33
N PRO A 334 2.54 12.39 13.11
CA PRO A 334 1.59 12.62 12.03
C PRO A 334 0.14 12.35 12.45
N GLY A 335 -0.73 13.33 12.25
CA GLY A 335 -2.16 13.25 12.60
C GLY A 335 -2.48 13.41 14.09
N GLU A 336 -1.48 13.52 14.97
CA GLU A 336 -1.67 13.74 16.41
C GLU A 336 -2.22 15.14 16.68
N VAL A 337 -3.10 15.22 17.68
CA VAL A 337 -3.61 16.47 18.23
C VAL A 337 -2.87 16.77 19.55
N PHE A 338 -2.07 17.82 19.52
CA PHE A 338 -1.42 18.34 20.73
C PHE A 338 -2.41 19.18 21.56
N SER A 339 -2.38 19.03 22.89
CA SER A 339 -3.18 19.79 23.85
C SER A 339 -2.28 20.34 24.94
N LEU A 340 -2.24 21.67 25.09
CA LEU A 340 -1.42 22.31 26.10
C LEU A 340 -1.96 22.07 27.53
N ASN A 341 -3.28 22.01 27.69
CA ASN A 341 -3.90 21.71 28.99
C ASN A 341 -3.69 20.25 29.40
N THR A 342 -3.77 19.30 28.47
CA THR A 342 -3.47 17.90 28.76
C THR A 342 -2.03 17.70 29.20
N LEU A 343 -1.10 18.38 28.54
CA LEU A 343 0.33 18.27 28.86
C LEU A 343 0.68 18.90 30.21
N THR A 344 0.21 20.11 30.46
CA THR A 344 0.60 20.88 31.67
C THR A 344 -0.30 20.63 32.88
N GLY A 345 -1.56 20.28 32.65
CA GLY A 345 -2.59 20.12 33.67
C GLY A 345 -2.93 21.43 34.39
N PRO A 346 -3.54 21.36 35.59
CA PRO A 346 -3.81 22.54 36.42
C PRO A 346 -2.52 23.23 36.88
N ARG A 347 -2.50 24.57 36.84
CA ARG A 347 -1.34 25.41 37.19
C ARG A 347 -1.40 25.74 38.69
N THR A 348 -0.85 24.86 39.49
CA THR A 348 -0.94 24.93 40.95
C THR A 348 0.42 25.28 41.59
N THR A 349 0.41 25.75 42.83
CA THR A 349 1.63 26.12 43.55
C THR A 349 2.52 24.92 43.88
N ASP A 350 1.96 23.74 44.08
CA ASP A 350 2.69 22.49 44.27
C ASP A 350 3.48 22.05 43.01
N LYS A 351 3.02 22.43 41.83
CA LYS A 351 3.77 22.28 40.56
C LYS A 351 4.81 23.40 40.35
N GLY A 352 4.97 24.33 41.29
CA GLY A 352 5.95 25.41 41.20
C GLY A 352 5.42 26.71 40.62
N TYR A 353 4.17 26.77 40.15
CA TYR A 353 3.58 28.01 39.64
C TYR A 353 3.42 29.04 40.76
N LYS A 354 3.68 30.30 40.45
CA LYS A 354 3.66 31.42 41.38
C LYS A 354 2.43 32.30 41.15
N PRO A 355 1.90 32.94 42.21
CA PRO A 355 0.91 33.99 42.00
C PRO A 355 1.48 35.13 41.16
N ALA A 356 0.77 35.45 40.08
CA ALA A 356 1.11 36.52 39.16
C ALA A 356 -0.18 37.09 38.55
N GLY A 357 -0.09 38.26 37.95
CA GLY A 357 -1.24 38.92 37.35
C GLY A 357 -1.92 38.05 36.29
N ALA A 358 -3.18 37.74 36.51
CA ALA A 358 -4.11 37.08 35.62
C ALA A 358 -5.39 37.90 35.48
N ILE A 359 -6.15 37.67 34.43
CA ILE A 359 -7.38 38.37 34.13
C ILE A 359 -8.55 37.44 34.40
N GLN A 360 -9.32 37.72 35.45
CA GLN A 360 -10.52 36.98 35.79
C GLN A 360 -11.74 37.90 35.76
N ASN A 361 -12.74 37.61 34.97
CA ASN A 361 -13.97 38.40 34.83
C ASN A 361 -13.74 39.90 34.54
N GLY A 362 -12.65 40.21 33.84
CA GLY A 362 -12.30 41.60 33.50
C GLY A 362 -11.59 42.37 34.62
N ILE A 363 -11.16 41.69 35.67
CA ILE A 363 -10.40 42.27 36.79
C ILE A 363 -9.02 41.60 36.84
N MET A 364 -7.99 42.39 37.16
CA MET A 364 -6.65 41.85 37.37
C MET A 364 -6.59 41.22 38.78
N VAL A 365 -6.28 39.92 38.82
CA VAL A 365 -6.12 39.14 40.06
C VAL A 365 -4.73 38.52 40.13
N GLN A 366 -4.30 38.10 41.33
CA GLN A 366 -3.06 37.37 41.51
C GLN A 366 -3.37 35.88 41.65
N GLU A 367 -3.05 35.10 40.60
CA GLU A 367 -3.33 33.67 40.57
C GLU A 367 -2.09 32.85 40.18
N PRO A 368 -1.93 31.61 40.68
CA PRO A 368 -0.91 30.71 40.19
C PRO A 368 -1.07 30.48 38.69
N GLY A 369 0.00 30.59 37.91
CA GLY A 369 -0.03 30.44 36.47
C GLY A 369 -0.29 31.75 35.70
N GLY A 370 -0.40 32.91 36.35
CA GLY A 370 -0.44 34.19 35.62
C GLY A 370 0.74 34.31 34.65
N GLY A 371 0.45 34.50 33.35
CA GLY A 371 1.44 34.54 32.26
C GLY A 371 1.38 33.37 31.30
N VAL A 372 0.76 32.22 31.63
CA VAL A 372 0.75 31.03 30.74
C VAL A 372 -0.01 31.24 29.42
N CYS A 373 -0.97 32.17 29.37
CA CYS A 373 -1.62 32.53 28.10
C CYS A 373 -0.66 33.18 27.10
N GLN A 374 0.46 33.75 27.53
CA GLN A 374 1.50 34.22 26.63
C GLN A 374 2.24 33.04 26.00
N VAL A 375 2.42 31.92 26.74
CA VAL A 375 3.03 30.71 26.24
C VAL A 375 2.15 30.07 25.16
N SER A 376 0.84 29.91 25.43
CA SER A 376 -0.10 29.39 24.41
C SER A 376 -0.21 30.29 23.18
N THR A 377 -0.13 31.60 23.35
CA THR A 377 -0.13 32.57 22.26
C THR A 377 1.13 32.46 21.41
N THR A 378 2.31 32.34 22.03
CA THR A 378 3.58 32.19 21.32
C THR A 378 3.60 30.88 20.53
N LEU A 379 3.17 29.77 21.18
CA LEU A 379 3.05 28.47 20.55
C LEU A 379 2.04 28.49 19.38
N PHE A 380 0.87 29.09 19.57
CA PHE A 380 -0.14 29.25 18.51
C PHE A 380 0.46 29.93 17.27
N ASN A 381 1.14 31.07 17.47
CA ASN A 381 1.74 31.81 16.36
C ASN A 381 2.85 31.05 15.65
N ALA A 382 3.63 30.23 16.36
CA ALA A 382 4.65 29.37 15.77
C ALA A 382 4.05 28.23 14.96
N VAL A 383 3.08 27.49 15.53
CA VAL A 383 2.52 26.30 14.85
C VAL A 383 1.65 26.64 13.64
N VAL A 384 0.94 27.78 13.68
CA VAL A 384 0.19 28.24 12.47
C VAL A 384 1.15 28.58 11.34
N ARG A 385 2.26 29.30 11.63
CA ARG A 385 3.29 29.62 10.65
C ARG A 385 4.04 28.40 10.14
N ALA A 386 4.07 27.33 10.95
CA ALA A 386 4.56 26.02 10.52
C ALA A 386 3.53 25.23 9.68
N GLY A 387 2.32 25.77 9.45
CA GLY A 387 1.28 25.15 8.63
C GLY A 387 0.44 24.11 9.34
N MET A 388 0.45 24.07 10.68
CA MET A 388 -0.35 23.13 11.47
C MET A 388 -1.80 23.58 11.57
N GLU A 389 -2.73 22.63 11.65
CA GLU A 389 -4.17 22.89 11.79
C GLU A 389 -4.52 23.27 13.24
N ILE A 390 -5.24 24.37 13.43
CA ILE A 390 -5.73 24.77 14.76
C ILE A 390 -7.04 24.06 15.06
N VAL A 391 -7.05 23.24 16.12
CA VAL A 391 -8.22 22.47 16.57
C VAL A 391 -9.04 23.26 17.60
N GLU A 392 -8.37 23.87 18.58
CA GLU A 392 -9.03 24.70 19.61
C GLU A 392 -8.19 25.94 19.92
N ARG A 393 -8.83 27.11 19.90
CA ARG A 393 -8.23 28.38 20.27
C ARG A 393 -9.29 29.33 20.81
N HIS A 394 -8.99 30.01 21.88
CA HIS A 394 -9.83 31.04 22.48
C HIS A 394 -9.13 32.40 22.49
N GLY A 395 -9.87 33.46 22.23
CA GLY A 395 -9.39 34.82 22.44
C GLY A 395 -9.49 35.24 23.93
N HIS A 396 -8.67 36.20 24.32
CA HIS A 396 -8.81 36.85 25.65
C HIS A 396 -10.11 37.67 25.76
N SER A 397 -10.45 38.10 26.96
CA SER A 397 -11.54 39.04 27.17
C SER A 397 -11.22 40.47 26.73
N TRP A 398 -9.94 40.79 26.47
CA TRP A 398 -9.47 41.99 25.80
C TRP A 398 -8.14 41.73 25.07
N PRO A 399 -7.78 42.53 24.05
CA PRO A 399 -6.53 42.35 23.33
C PRO A 399 -5.31 42.32 24.25
N SER A 400 -4.40 41.38 23.97
CA SER A 400 -3.10 41.30 24.65
C SER A 400 -2.18 42.39 24.08
N ASP A 401 -1.18 42.78 24.87
CA ASP A 401 -0.19 43.80 24.48
C ASP A 401 1.12 43.22 23.94
N TYR A 402 1.27 41.91 23.99
CA TYR A 402 2.46 41.18 23.48
C TYR A 402 2.29 40.56 22.09
N VAL A 403 1.10 40.68 21.47
CA VAL A 403 0.81 40.29 20.08
C VAL A 403 -0.19 41.26 19.46
N GLU A 404 -0.30 41.26 18.15
CA GLU A 404 -1.35 41.99 17.44
C GLU A 404 -2.73 41.48 17.80
N ILE A 405 -3.72 42.37 17.71
CA ILE A 405 -5.12 42.05 18.02
C ILE A 405 -5.60 40.89 17.17
N GLY A 406 -6.22 39.88 17.78
CA GLY A 406 -6.68 38.69 17.08
C GLY A 406 -5.66 37.56 16.98
N MET A 407 -4.38 37.80 17.30
CA MET A 407 -3.33 36.78 17.25
C MET A 407 -3.02 36.14 18.62
N ASP A 408 -3.88 36.34 19.61
CA ASP A 408 -3.74 35.77 20.94
C ASP A 408 -4.43 34.40 21.08
N ALA A 409 -3.97 33.58 22.01
CA ALA A 409 -4.57 32.30 22.36
C ALA A 409 -4.65 32.20 23.89
N ALA A 410 -5.84 32.36 24.45
CA ALA A 410 -6.09 32.27 25.89
C ALA A 410 -6.36 30.84 26.33
N ILE A 411 -5.76 30.44 27.44
CA ILE A 411 -6.03 29.14 28.09
C ILE A 411 -6.50 29.31 29.52
N ASP A 412 -7.38 28.41 29.96
CA ASP A 412 -7.91 28.38 31.32
C ASP A 412 -8.31 26.94 31.65
N TYR A 413 -7.63 26.32 32.60
CA TYR A 413 -7.85 24.91 32.91
C TYR A 413 -9.09 24.71 33.78
N PRO A 414 -10.00 23.78 33.43
CA PRO A 414 -10.01 22.94 32.25
C PRO A 414 -10.81 23.53 31.07
N ALA A 415 -11.35 24.74 31.19
CA ALA A 415 -12.44 25.25 30.35
C ALA A 415 -12.02 25.77 28.98
N LYS A 416 -10.76 26.19 28.81
CA LYS A 416 -10.22 26.71 27.55
C LYS A 416 -8.86 26.09 27.29
N ASP A 417 -8.72 25.45 26.18
CA ASP A 417 -7.46 24.85 25.78
C ASP A 417 -6.86 25.52 24.54
N PHE A 418 -5.62 25.23 24.27
CA PHE A 418 -5.00 25.46 22.98
C PHE A 418 -4.59 24.12 22.40
N GLN A 419 -5.21 23.76 21.26
CA GLN A 419 -4.98 22.49 20.57
C GLN A 419 -4.67 22.73 19.10
N PHE A 420 -3.71 21.98 18.58
CA PHE A 420 -3.41 21.93 17.15
C PHE A 420 -3.12 20.51 16.71
N LYS A 421 -3.28 20.24 15.41
CA LYS A 421 -3.03 18.94 14.79
C LYS A 421 -1.84 19.03 13.86
N ASN A 422 -0.94 18.07 13.93
CA ASN A 422 0.08 17.87 12.92
C ASN A 422 -0.57 17.28 11.66
N VAL A 423 -0.62 18.06 10.60
CA VAL A 423 -1.20 17.68 9.30
C VAL A 423 -0.15 17.20 8.30
N SER A 424 1.13 17.19 8.69
CA SER A 424 2.20 16.65 7.86
C SER A 424 2.23 15.12 7.90
N ASP A 425 2.93 14.52 6.96
CA ASP A 425 3.21 13.08 6.88
C ASP A 425 4.43 12.65 7.72
N ALA A 426 5.05 13.60 8.46
CA ALA A 426 6.22 13.39 9.30
C ALA A 426 6.02 13.96 10.70
N PRO A 427 6.75 13.53 11.73
CA PRO A 427 6.75 14.16 13.05
C PRO A 427 7.22 15.63 12.98
N ILE A 428 6.63 16.48 13.83
CA ILE A 428 7.18 17.82 14.10
C ILE A 428 7.71 17.87 15.53
N TYR A 429 8.68 18.75 15.74
CA TYR A 429 9.43 18.88 17.00
C TYR A 429 9.31 20.30 17.50
N LEU A 430 8.87 20.43 18.75
CA LEU A 430 8.68 21.73 19.41
C LEU A 430 9.92 22.08 20.24
N VAL A 431 10.42 23.28 20.06
CA VAL A 431 11.47 23.84 20.89
C VAL A 431 10.97 25.13 21.55
N SER A 432 11.23 25.31 22.83
CA SER A 432 10.92 26.52 23.53
C SER A 432 12.15 27.04 24.26
N THR A 433 12.43 28.32 24.13
CA THR A 433 13.55 29.01 24.78
C THR A 433 13.01 30.23 25.53
N PHE A 434 13.45 30.40 26.77
CA PHE A 434 13.11 31.56 27.58
C PHE A 434 14.37 32.23 28.12
N GLU A 435 14.81 33.31 27.48
CA GLU A 435 16.00 34.06 27.81
C GLU A 435 15.72 35.58 27.74
N ASP A 436 16.31 36.36 28.58
CA ASP A 436 16.23 37.85 28.59
C ASP A 436 14.81 38.41 28.45
N ARG A 437 13.82 37.74 29.07
CA ARG A 437 12.38 38.06 28.99
C ARG A 437 11.78 37.85 27.60
N GLN A 438 12.45 37.12 26.75
CA GLN A 438 11.91 36.69 25.48
C GLN A 438 11.55 35.20 25.55
N LEU A 439 10.31 34.89 25.20
CA LEU A 439 9.86 33.54 24.96
C LEU A 439 9.83 33.29 23.46
N THR A 440 10.66 32.37 23.00
CA THR A 440 10.68 31.92 21.61
C THR A 440 10.18 30.49 21.55
N VAL A 441 9.30 30.23 20.58
CA VAL A 441 8.87 28.88 20.22
C VAL A 441 9.25 28.64 18.76
N GLU A 442 9.93 27.52 18.51
CA GLU A 442 10.35 27.08 17.19
C GLU A 442 9.72 25.73 16.90
N VAL A 443 9.36 25.50 15.65
CA VAL A 443 8.78 24.26 15.14
C VAL A 443 9.72 23.73 14.06
N TYR A 444 10.21 22.51 14.24
CA TYR A 444 11.08 21.82 13.31
C TYR A 444 10.34 20.64 12.68
N GLY A 445 10.69 20.26 11.46
CA GLY A 445 10.12 19.11 10.77
C GLY A 445 10.14 19.27 9.26
N LYS A 446 9.27 18.50 8.59
CA LYS A 446 9.10 18.53 7.14
C LYS A 446 8.08 19.61 6.75
N PRO A 447 8.43 20.53 5.82
CA PRO A 447 7.49 21.54 5.35
C PRO A 447 6.20 20.94 4.76
N VAL A 448 5.07 21.56 5.07
CA VAL A 448 3.74 21.20 4.51
C VAL A 448 3.33 22.10 3.34
N VAL A 449 4.14 23.10 3.02
CA VAL A 449 3.94 24.01 1.91
C VAL A 449 5.01 23.77 0.83
N GLU A 450 4.76 24.25 -0.37
CA GLU A 450 5.73 24.19 -1.47
C GLU A 450 7.01 24.94 -1.13
N GLU A 451 8.11 24.53 -1.75
CA GLU A 451 9.39 25.19 -1.63
C GLU A 451 9.30 26.69 -1.99
N GLY A 452 9.90 27.52 -1.14
CA GLY A 452 9.88 28.98 -1.28
C GLY A 452 8.58 29.65 -0.80
N VAL A 453 7.59 28.88 -0.34
CA VAL A 453 6.37 29.42 0.29
C VAL A 453 6.56 29.50 1.80
N THR A 454 6.21 30.66 2.37
CA THR A 454 6.15 30.89 3.83
C THR A 454 4.72 31.23 4.25
N ILE A 455 4.39 30.94 5.49
CA ILE A 455 3.09 31.29 6.08
C ILE A 455 3.28 32.42 7.08
N ASP A 456 2.41 33.42 7.01
CA ASP A 456 2.33 34.48 8.01
C ASP A 456 0.88 34.80 8.38
N LEU A 457 0.69 35.54 9.45
CA LEU A 457 -0.60 36.00 9.91
C LEU A 457 -0.73 37.52 9.72
N ARG A 458 -1.90 37.95 9.27
CA ARG A 458 -2.30 39.34 9.24
C ARG A 458 -3.59 39.53 10.00
N SER A 459 -3.71 40.61 10.76
CA SER A 459 -4.91 40.91 11.52
C SER A 459 -5.45 42.29 11.20
N THR A 460 -6.77 42.45 11.30
CA THR A 460 -7.47 43.74 11.14
C THR A 460 -8.36 44.01 12.35
N THR A 461 -8.52 45.27 12.72
CA THR A 461 -9.59 45.68 13.62
C THR A 461 -10.81 46.06 12.80
N ASP A 462 -11.85 45.25 12.85
CA ASP A 462 -13.05 45.42 12.02
C ASP A 462 -13.99 46.50 12.58
N SER A 463 -14.14 46.55 13.90
CA SER A 463 -15.02 47.51 14.56
C SER A 463 -14.71 47.68 16.06
N THR A 464 -15.13 48.80 16.61
CA THR A 464 -15.15 49.06 18.03
C THR A 464 -16.57 48.92 18.59
N ILE A 465 -16.70 48.12 19.63
CA ILE A 465 -17.97 47.89 20.34
C ILE A 465 -18.00 48.85 21.53
N ARG A 466 -18.81 49.91 21.45
CA ARG A 466 -18.91 50.87 22.53
C ARG A 466 -19.38 50.20 23.81
N ARG A 467 -18.71 50.50 24.93
CA ARG A 467 -19.18 50.12 26.27
C ARG A 467 -20.47 50.91 26.59
N GLY A 468 -21.43 50.34 27.15
CA GLY A 468 -22.61 51.08 27.62
C GLY A 468 -22.30 52.02 28.81
N GLU A 469 -23.34 52.61 29.38
CA GLU A 469 -23.22 53.42 30.57
C GLU A 469 -22.59 52.63 31.73
N ASP A 470 -21.78 53.34 32.55
CA ASP A 470 -21.09 52.77 33.69
C ASP A 470 -22.09 52.33 34.79
N THR A 471 -21.77 51.27 35.49
CA THR A 471 -22.60 50.79 36.60
C THR A 471 -22.22 51.53 37.86
N MET A 472 -23.14 52.34 38.38
CA MET A 472 -22.99 53.05 39.62
C MET A 472 -23.52 52.19 40.79
N VAL A 473 -22.69 51.96 41.81
CA VAL A 473 -23.04 51.15 42.97
C VAL A 473 -22.92 52.04 44.23
N TYR A 474 -24.00 52.17 45.02
CA TYR A 474 -23.97 52.95 46.27
C TYR A 474 -23.14 52.23 47.34
N ASP A 475 -22.17 52.93 47.91
CA ASP A 475 -21.34 52.45 48.99
C ASP A 475 -21.38 53.46 50.16
N PRO A 476 -22.09 53.15 51.28
CA PRO A 476 -22.22 54.05 52.43
C PRO A 476 -20.92 54.22 53.21
N SER A 477 -19.88 53.43 52.96
CA SER A 477 -18.58 53.53 53.56
C SER A 477 -17.69 54.64 53.00
N LEU A 478 -18.03 55.08 51.77
CA LEU A 478 -17.30 56.18 51.14
C LEU A 478 -17.68 57.54 51.71
N ALA A 479 -16.73 58.47 51.67
CA ALA A 479 -17.02 59.84 52.07
C ALA A 479 -18.09 60.50 51.19
N PRO A 480 -18.95 61.38 51.73
CA PRO A 480 -19.97 62.09 50.97
C PRO A 480 -19.40 62.77 49.71
N GLY A 481 -20.04 62.52 48.53
CA GLY A 481 -19.67 63.10 47.27
C GLY A 481 -18.42 62.51 46.62
N THR A 482 -17.84 61.44 47.17
CA THR A 482 -16.68 60.76 46.57
C THR A 482 -17.09 59.54 45.76
N THR A 483 -16.24 59.14 44.80
CA THR A 483 -16.40 57.93 43.98
C THR A 483 -15.11 57.10 44.01
N GLU A 484 -15.26 55.77 43.92
CA GLU A 484 -14.16 54.82 43.75
C GLU A 484 -14.41 53.93 42.54
N THR A 485 -13.43 53.83 41.63
CA THR A 485 -13.54 52.94 40.48
C THR A 485 -13.10 51.54 40.87
N VAL A 486 -14.07 50.64 41.08
CA VAL A 486 -13.82 49.22 41.37
C VAL A 486 -13.35 48.47 40.12
N ARG A 487 -13.94 48.75 38.97
CA ARG A 487 -13.55 48.19 37.69
C ARG A 487 -13.55 49.27 36.61
N ARG A 488 -12.43 49.39 35.89
CA ARG A 488 -12.34 50.31 34.75
C ARG A 488 -13.13 49.76 33.55
N GLY A 489 -13.92 50.58 32.89
CA GLY A 489 -14.61 50.27 31.66
C GLY A 489 -13.68 50.34 30.45
N ARG A 490 -14.03 49.58 29.41
CA ARG A 490 -13.32 49.53 28.12
C ARG A 490 -14.30 49.34 26.99
N ASP A 491 -14.03 49.95 25.83
CA ASP A 491 -14.71 49.59 24.59
C ASP A 491 -14.22 48.22 24.15
N GLY A 492 -15.09 47.42 23.62
CA GLY A 492 -14.78 46.14 22.99
C GLY A 492 -14.29 46.34 21.54
N LYS A 493 -13.74 45.29 20.98
CA LYS A 493 -13.26 45.27 19.59
C LYS A 493 -13.65 43.97 18.88
N LYS A 494 -13.83 44.04 17.57
CA LYS A 494 -13.92 42.87 16.71
C LYS A 494 -12.71 42.87 15.77
N SER A 495 -12.08 41.74 15.59
CA SER A 495 -10.88 41.57 14.77
C SER A 495 -11.00 40.32 13.92
N THR A 496 -10.55 40.40 12.66
CA THR A 496 -10.41 39.24 11.77
C THR A 496 -8.92 38.96 11.56
N THR A 497 -8.53 37.70 11.74
CA THR A 497 -7.18 37.20 11.52
C THR A 497 -7.17 36.36 10.25
N TYR A 498 -6.21 36.65 9.38
CA TYR A 498 -5.99 36.01 8.10
C TYR A 498 -4.69 35.20 8.17
N ILE A 499 -4.68 34.03 7.54
CA ILE A 499 -3.49 33.29 7.18
C ILE A 499 -3.09 33.64 5.76
N GLN A 500 -1.84 34.02 5.56
CA GLN A 500 -1.27 34.40 4.28
C GLN A 500 -0.20 33.41 3.87
N TYR A 501 -0.26 32.96 2.60
CA TYR A 501 0.79 32.20 1.95
C TYR A 501 1.60 33.17 1.08
N ILE A 502 2.90 33.22 1.31
CA ILE A 502 3.78 34.23 0.73
C ILE A 502 4.88 33.51 -0.07
N LYS A 503 5.05 33.87 -1.33
CA LYS A 503 6.14 33.39 -2.19
C LYS A 503 6.88 34.57 -2.80
N ASP A 504 8.20 34.57 -2.72
CA ASP A 504 9.07 35.67 -3.23
C ASP A 504 8.70 37.07 -2.69
N GLY A 505 8.13 37.10 -1.45
CA GLY A 505 7.69 38.35 -0.82
C GLY A 505 6.29 38.82 -1.21
N GLU A 506 5.59 38.12 -2.11
CA GLU A 506 4.22 38.41 -2.53
C GLU A 506 3.23 37.45 -1.91
N VAL A 507 2.07 37.96 -1.46
CA VAL A 507 0.97 37.14 -0.96
C VAL A 507 0.28 36.46 -2.14
N ILE A 508 0.47 35.15 -2.25
CA ILE A 508 -0.14 34.33 -3.31
C ILE A 508 -1.54 33.82 -2.94
N GLU A 509 -1.81 33.69 -1.64
CA GLU A 509 -3.12 33.30 -1.11
C GLU A 509 -3.34 33.90 0.27
N GLU A 510 -4.58 34.34 0.54
CA GLU A 510 -5.02 34.83 1.86
C GLU A 510 -6.38 34.22 2.19
N LYS A 511 -6.52 33.68 3.40
CA LYS A 511 -7.77 33.09 3.90
C LYS A 511 -8.09 33.63 5.27
N VAL A 512 -9.38 33.81 5.59
CA VAL A 512 -9.82 34.07 6.97
C VAL A 512 -9.50 32.86 7.82
N LEU A 513 -8.68 33.03 8.84
CA LEU A 513 -8.40 31.98 9.81
C LEU A 513 -9.51 31.92 10.87
N PHE A 514 -9.82 33.08 11.49
CA PHE A 514 -10.95 33.24 12.42
C PHE A 514 -11.26 34.70 12.68
N THR A 515 -12.41 34.95 13.33
CA THR A 515 -12.81 36.25 13.86
C THR A 515 -12.86 36.19 15.38
N THR A 516 -12.26 37.17 16.04
CA THR A 516 -12.23 37.28 17.50
C THR A 516 -13.04 38.47 17.93
N THR A 517 -13.91 38.29 18.95
CA THR A 517 -14.66 39.38 19.57
C THR A 517 -14.17 39.58 21.00
N TYR A 518 -13.65 40.75 21.27
CA TYR A 518 -13.28 41.23 22.60
C TYR A 518 -14.46 42.02 23.14
N PRO A 519 -15.15 41.56 24.20
CA PRO A 519 -16.36 42.20 24.69
C PRO A 519 -16.09 43.56 25.28
N ALA A 520 -17.04 44.47 25.16
CA ALA A 520 -17.05 45.72 25.85
C ALA A 520 -17.31 45.52 27.37
N ILE A 521 -16.61 46.22 28.21
CA ILE A 521 -16.70 46.10 29.67
C ILE A 521 -17.13 47.45 30.23
N ARG A 522 -18.27 47.50 30.96
CA ARG A 522 -18.74 48.69 31.68
C ARG A 522 -17.87 48.93 32.90
N ALA A 523 -17.61 50.18 33.28
CA ALA A 523 -17.01 50.47 34.56
C ALA A 523 -17.99 50.14 35.70
N ILE A 524 -17.42 49.80 36.86
CA ILE A 524 -18.15 49.72 38.11
C ILE A 524 -17.55 50.81 38.99
N ILE A 525 -18.39 51.77 39.35
CA ILE A 525 -18.00 52.94 40.16
C ILE A 525 -18.85 52.97 41.40
N ASN A 526 -18.22 52.79 42.56
CA ASN A 526 -18.88 52.99 43.83
C ASN A 526 -19.00 54.50 44.09
N TYR A 527 -20.10 54.93 44.65
CA TYR A 527 -20.32 56.35 45.06
C TYR A 527 -20.85 56.43 46.46
N GLY A 528 -20.34 57.42 47.18
CA GLY A 528 -20.72 57.69 48.54
C GLY A 528 -22.03 58.46 48.67
N PRO A 529 -22.48 58.73 49.90
CA PRO A 529 -23.66 59.56 50.22
C PRO A 529 -23.61 60.90 49.48
N ALA A 530 -24.78 61.48 49.21
CA ALA A 530 -24.88 62.83 48.69
C ALA A 530 -24.31 63.82 49.70
N ILE A 531 -23.65 64.88 49.24
CA ILE A 531 -23.27 66.00 50.12
C ILE A 531 -24.56 66.71 50.49
N VAL A 532 -24.89 66.67 51.73
CA VAL A 532 -25.97 67.52 52.31
C VAL A 532 -25.38 68.89 52.54
N TYR A 533 -25.76 69.86 51.74
CA TYR A 533 -25.47 71.23 52.06
C TYR A 533 -26.52 71.67 53.07
N GLU A 534 -26.12 72.01 54.29
CA GLU A 534 -26.99 72.79 55.19
C GLU A 534 -27.22 74.14 54.53
N GLU A 535 -28.49 74.42 54.22
CA GLU A 535 -28.84 75.79 53.84
C GLU A 535 -28.40 76.73 54.95
N PRO A 536 -27.67 77.79 54.63
CA PRO A 536 -27.35 78.74 55.67
C PRO A 536 -28.66 79.30 56.27
N ASP A 537 -28.69 79.38 57.65
CA ASP A 537 -29.81 79.95 58.38
C ASP A 537 -30.23 81.23 57.70
N PRO A 538 -31.55 81.48 57.55
CA PRO A 538 -32.04 82.73 56.96
C PRO A 538 -31.48 83.91 57.72
N VAL A 539 -30.77 84.79 57.08
CA VAL A 539 -30.27 86.04 57.65
C VAL A 539 -31.50 86.77 58.23
N PRO A 540 -31.48 87.21 59.56
CA PRO A 540 -32.61 87.92 60.07
C PRO A 540 -32.89 89.17 59.26
N GLU A 541 -34.17 89.37 58.85
CA GLU A 541 -34.64 90.56 58.16
C GLU A 541 -34.37 91.78 59.04
N GLU A 542 -33.43 92.64 58.68
CA GLU A 542 -33.23 93.97 59.31
C GLU A 542 -34.56 94.73 59.16
N THR A 543 -35.21 94.95 60.28
CA THR A 543 -36.36 95.85 60.40
C THR A 543 -35.94 97.23 59.92
N PRO A 544 -36.67 97.90 59.02
CA PRO A 544 -36.32 99.24 58.56
C PRO A 544 -36.42 100.22 59.75
N ALA A 545 -35.36 100.98 60.00
CA ALA A 545 -35.38 102.08 60.97
C ALA A 545 -36.43 103.08 60.54
N VAL A 546 -37.35 103.42 61.53
CA VAL A 546 -38.35 104.48 61.41
C VAL A 546 -37.60 105.82 61.30
N PRO A 547 -37.89 106.70 60.34
CA PRO A 547 -37.28 108.05 60.30
C PRO A 547 -37.74 108.88 61.50
N GLU A 548 -36.82 109.43 62.30
CA GLU A 548 -37.08 110.47 63.24
C GLU A 548 -37.56 111.71 62.51
N GLU A 549 -38.77 112.18 62.87
CA GLU A 549 -39.30 113.49 62.47
C GLU A 549 -38.36 114.56 63.07
N ASP A 550 -37.78 115.35 62.19
CA ASP A 550 -37.04 116.59 62.55
C ASP A 550 -38.05 117.69 62.70
N ASP A 551 -38.29 118.02 64.03
CA ASP A 551 -39.04 119.20 64.34
C ASP A 551 -38.14 120.39 64.01
N GLY A 552 -38.58 121.04 62.97
CA GLY A 552 -38.03 122.27 62.56
C GLY A 552 -38.28 123.43 63.58
N ASP A 553 -37.31 124.08 63.91
CA ASP A 553 -37.48 125.44 64.31
C ASP A 553 -36.27 126.29 63.80
N ASN A 554 -36.68 127.14 63.00
CA ASN A 554 -36.40 128.57 62.92
C ASN A 554 -34.96 129.14 62.69
N ILE A 555 -35.02 130.02 61.86
CA ILE A 555 -34.53 131.40 61.81
C ILE A 555 -33.21 131.64 61.06
N TRP A 556 -33.47 132.51 60.10
CA TRP A 556 -32.73 133.48 59.32
C TRP A 556 -31.93 133.04 58.11
#